data_09ca2aa8b9320b0e5589584a5a1dcf51
#
_entry.id   09ca2aa8b9320b0e5589584a5a1dcf51
#
_cell.length_a   1.000
_cell.length_b   1.000
_cell.length_c   1.000
_cell.angle_alpha   90.00
_cell.angle_beta   90.00
_cell.angle_gamma   90.00
#
_symmetry.space_group_name_H-M   'P 1'
#
loop_
_entity.id
_entity.type
_entity.pdbx_description
1 polymer ?
#
loop_
_entity_poly.entity_id
_entity_poly.type
_entity_poly.pdbx_seq_one_letter_code
_entity_poly.pdbx_strand_id
1 'polypeptide(L)'
;MTEQPGRPKYYRGAVAISGDRIALVSDSPQRIERYERERGEGLQVADGAGRLVMPGLINLHNHVSMTLMRGYADDLPLMPWLTEKIWPFEAKLDGDDIYSGAELGIAEMLLGGTTAFVDMYWYADRVAEAAIRSGIRAVVSPAFVGTAFDGYVERTQRMIERYNGAAGDRIRVWVAPHAPYTCTPEQIRESLKLCERNGVGVNIHVAETLSEVETIRERYGKTPVEHLRDLGVFDYRALAVHCVHLTETDMEILSRQGVSVVYNPQSNMKLASGIAPVA
;
A
#
# COMPACT_ATOMS: atom_id res chain seq x y z
N MET A 1 2.72 -11.01 -17.09
CA MET A 1 3.92 -11.85 -17.31
C MET A 1 3.71 -13.11 -16.49
N THR A 2 3.75 -14.26 -17.07
CA THR A 2 3.69 -15.54 -16.38
C THR A 2 5.13 -16.05 -16.27
N GLU A 3 5.70 -16.02 -15.10
CA GLU A 3 7.00 -16.66 -14.84
C GLU A 3 6.82 -18.18 -14.85
N GLN A 4 6.84 -18.76 -16.06
CA GLN A 4 7.02 -20.20 -16.22
C GLN A 4 8.47 -20.45 -16.59
N PRO A 5 9.21 -21.30 -15.86
CA PRO A 5 10.58 -21.63 -16.20
C PRO A 5 10.67 -22.13 -17.66
N GLY A 6 11.57 -21.55 -18.45
CA GLY A 6 11.79 -21.93 -19.84
C GLY A 6 10.92 -21.26 -20.90
N ARG A 7 9.94 -20.40 -20.52
CA ARG A 7 9.20 -19.59 -21.48
C ARG A 7 9.78 -18.17 -21.61
N PRO A 8 9.69 -17.54 -22.80
CA PRO A 8 10.08 -16.15 -22.95
C PRO A 8 9.24 -15.25 -22.01
N LYS A 9 9.80 -14.15 -21.53
CA LYS A 9 9.13 -13.18 -20.66
C LYS A 9 7.85 -12.59 -21.28
N TYR A 10 7.72 -12.65 -22.59
CA TYR A 10 6.51 -12.24 -23.36
C TYR A 10 6.36 -13.12 -24.59
N TYR A 11 5.14 -13.29 -25.08
CA TYR A 11 4.81 -14.03 -26.29
C TYR A 11 3.58 -13.41 -26.99
N ARG A 12 3.42 -13.69 -28.28
CA ARG A 12 2.20 -13.30 -29.01
C ARG A 12 1.06 -14.21 -28.58
N GLY A 13 -0.12 -13.64 -28.35
CA GLY A 13 -1.27 -14.39 -27.94
C GLY A 13 -2.48 -13.52 -27.71
N ALA A 14 -3.51 -14.09 -27.12
CA ALA A 14 -4.73 -13.40 -26.73
C ALA A 14 -5.00 -13.53 -25.25
N VAL A 15 -5.63 -12.50 -24.69
CA VAL A 15 -6.20 -12.48 -23.35
C VAL A 15 -7.69 -12.25 -23.50
N ALA A 16 -8.52 -13.16 -22.97
CA ALA A 16 -9.96 -12.96 -22.90
C ALA A 16 -10.37 -12.64 -21.45
N ILE A 17 -11.30 -11.70 -21.33
CA ILE A 17 -11.85 -11.24 -20.05
C ILE A 17 -13.35 -11.52 -20.05
N SER A 18 -13.86 -12.06 -18.96
CA SER A 18 -15.29 -12.27 -18.74
C SER A 18 -15.67 -11.67 -17.38
N GLY A 19 -16.43 -10.57 -17.40
CA GLY A 19 -16.71 -9.78 -16.22
C GLY A 19 -15.41 -9.21 -15.62
N ASP A 20 -15.09 -9.57 -14.39
CA ASP A 20 -13.90 -9.14 -13.64
C ASP A 20 -12.75 -10.18 -13.65
N ARG A 21 -12.86 -11.24 -14.48
CA ARG A 21 -11.93 -12.36 -14.50
C ARG A 21 -11.24 -12.54 -15.83
N ILE A 22 -9.97 -12.94 -15.78
CA ILE A 22 -9.25 -13.45 -16.96
C ILE A 22 -9.77 -14.85 -17.24
N ALA A 23 -10.44 -15.03 -18.39
CA ALA A 23 -11.04 -16.29 -18.79
C ALA A 23 -10.11 -17.15 -19.66
N LEU A 24 -9.22 -16.50 -20.42
CA LEU A 24 -8.22 -17.19 -21.26
C LEU A 24 -6.96 -16.35 -21.37
N VAL A 25 -5.81 -17.02 -21.31
CA VAL A 25 -4.52 -16.52 -21.79
C VAL A 25 -3.94 -17.60 -22.69
N SER A 26 -3.71 -17.33 -23.97
CA SER A 26 -3.27 -18.36 -24.92
C SER A 26 -2.44 -17.77 -26.05
N ASP A 27 -1.42 -18.52 -26.45
CA ASP A 27 -0.63 -18.35 -27.68
C ASP A 27 -1.04 -19.32 -28.79
N SER A 28 -1.98 -20.24 -28.51
CA SER A 28 -2.48 -21.23 -29.48
C SER A 28 -3.63 -20.65 -30.29
N PRO A 29 -3.48 -20.51 -31.63
CA PRO A 29 -4.58 -20.06 -32.49
C PRO A 29 -5.83 -20.93 -32.35
N GLN A 30 -5.68 -22.24 -32.26
CA GLN A 30 -6.81 -23.18 -32.13
C GLN A 30 -7.62 -22.96 -30.85
N ARG A 31 -6.95 -22.65 -29.74
CA ARG A 31 -7.63 -22.35 -28.47
C ARG A 31 -8.34 -21.00 -28.53
N ILE A 32 -7.75 -20.02 -29.19
CA ILE A 32 -8.34 -18.68 -29.36
C ILE A 32 -9.60 -18.80 -30.22
N GLU A 33 -9.49 -19.40 -31.42
CA GLU A 33 -10.62 -19.61 -32.35
C GLU A 33 -11.76 -20.44 -31.73
N ARG A 34 -11.40 -21.45 -30.91
CA ARG A 34 -12.40 -22.23 -30.18
C ARG A 34 -13.14 -21.34 -29.16
N TYR A 35 -12.43 -20.54 -28.40
CA TYR A 35 -13.02 -19.62 -27.40
C TYR A 35 -13.94 -18.60 -28.11
N GLU A 36 -13.51 -18.04 -29.24
CA GLU A 36 -14.30 -17.10 -30.03
C GLU A 36 -15.60 -17.73 -30.52
N ARG A 37 -15.55 -18.93 -31.07
CA ARG A 37 -16.74 -19.68 -31.51
C ARG A 37 -17.72 -20.00 -30.39
N GLU A 38 -17.20 -20.38 -29.23
CA GLU A 38 -18.01 -20.71 -28.05
C GLU A 38 -18.73 -19.49 -27.48
N ARG A 39 -18.19 -18.29 -27.64
CA ARG A 39 -18.75 -17.02 -27.15
C ARG A 39 -19.66 -16.32 -28.17
N GLY A 40 -19.47 -16.56 -29.46
CA GLY A 40 -20.31 -16.04 -30.54
C GLY A 40 -20.41 -14.52 -30.61
N GLU A 41 -21.57 -14.00 -30.96
CA GLU A 41 -21.83 -12.57 -31.21
C GLU A 41 -21.67 -11.66 -29.96
N GLY A 42 -21.61 -12.22 -28.75
CA GLY A 42 -21.39 -11.46 -27.52
C GLY A 42 -19.92 -11.08 -27.25
N LEU A 43 -18.99 -11.56 -28.10
CA LEU A 43 -17.56 -11.28 -27.91
C LEU A 43 -17.17 -9.97 -28.61
N GLN A 44 -16.59 -9.06 -27.82
CA GLN A 44 -15.91 -7.87 -28.34
C GLN A 44 -14.42 -8.17 -28.52
N VAL A 45 -13.90 -8.04 -29.73
CA VAL A 45 -12.48 -8.25 -30.02
C VAL A 45 -11.78 -6.91 -30.20
N ALA A 46 -10.73 -6.68 -29.43
CA ALA A 46 -9.85 -5.52 -29.57
C ALA A 46 -8.53 -5.97 -30.24
N ASP A 47 -8.13 -5.29 -31.30
CA ASP A 47 -6.82 -5.52 -31.91
C ASP A 47 -5.70 -5.03 -30.98
N GLY A 48 -4.88 -5.97 -30.53
CA GLY A 48 -3.72 -5.74 -29.70
C GLY A 48 -2.39 -5.62 -30.46
N ALA A 49 -2.41 -5.52 -31.80
CA ALA A 49 -1.18 -5.45 -32.60
C ALA A 49 -0.29 -4.26 -32.14
N GLY A 50 0.98 -4.54 -31.89
CA GLY A 50 1.95 -3.56 -31.39
C GLY A 50 1.78 -3.16 -29.92
N ARG A 51 0.91 -3.82 -29.16
CA ARG A 51 0.66 -3.56 -27.75
C ARG A 51 1.10 -4.73 -26.87
N LEU A 52 1.44 -4.40 -25.62
CA LEU A 52 1.74 -5.37 -24.56
C LEU A 52 0.58 -5.40 -23.56
N VAL A 53 0.03 -6.59 -23.31
CA VAL A 53 -0.91 -6.81 -22.21
C VAL A 53 -0.12 -7.33 -21.01
N MET A 54 -0.23 -6.66 -19.90
CA MET A 54 0.45 -7.00 -18.65
C MET A 54 -0.49 -6.78 -17.46
N PRO A 55 -0.22 -7.39 -16.28
CA PRO A 55 -0.91 -7.02 -15.06
C PRO A 55 -0.76 -5.52 -14.80
N GLY A 56 -1.81 -4.89 -14.26
CA GLY A 56 -1.74 -3.49 -13.85
C GLY A 56 -0.65 -3.27 -12.79
N LEU A 57 -0.08 -2.09 -12.76
CA LEU A 57 0.88 -1.71 -11.73
C LEU A 57 0.18 -1.64 -10.36
N ILE A 58 0.93 -1.94 -9.32
CA ILE A 58 0.46 -1.89 -7.93
C ILE A 58 1.34 -0.91 -7.17
N ASN A 59 0.74 0.14 -6.59
CA ASN A 59 1.41 1.06 -5.69
C ASN A 59 1.22 0.55 -4.25
N LEU A 60 2.24 -0.05 -3.67
CA LEU A 60 2.15 -0.71 -2.36
C LEU A 60 2.23 0.23 -1.17
N HIS A 61 2.54 1.52 -1.38
CA HIS A 61 2.47 2.52 -0.33
C HIS A 61 2.37 3.92 -0.90
N ASN A 62 1.41 4.68 -0.41
CA ASN A 62 1.31 6.12 -0.62
C ASN A 62 0.51 6.79 0.52
N HIS A 63 0.44 8.11 0.43
CA HIS A 63 -0.44 9.00 1.15
C HIS A 63 -1.21 9.78 0.08
N VAL A 64 -2.21 9.12 -0.54
CA VAL A 64 -2.77 9.54 -1.84
C VAL A 64 -3.28 10.97 -1.85
N SER A 65 -3.90 11.43 -0.77
CA SER A 65 -4.44 12.79 -0.67
C SER A 65 -3.35 13.87 -0.54
N MET A 66 -2.09 13.50 -0.29
CA MET A 66 -0.97 14.44 -0.29
C MET A 66 -0.65 15.01 -1.69
N THR A 67 -1.33 14.58 -2.73
CA THR A 67 -1.34 15.26 -4.03
C THR A 67 -1.67 16.75 -3.89
N LEU A 68 -2.48 17.13 -2.90
CA LEU A 68 -2.79 18.54 -2.58
C LEU A 68 -1.57 19.34 -2.13
N MET A 69 -0.53 18.67 -1.63
CA MET A 69 0.68 19.31 -1.10
C MET A 69 1.89 19.15 -2.03
N ARG A 70 1.66 18.81 -3.29
CA ARG A 70 2.74 18.64 -4.27
C ARG A 70 3.57 19.91 -4.41
N GLY A 71 4.89 19.82 -4.18
CA GLY A 71 5.82 20.95 -4.22
C GLY A 71 5.68 21.93 -3.05
N TYR A 72 4.89 21.62 -2.03
CA TYR A 72 4.67 22.50 -0.88
C TYR A 72 5.90 22.62 0.02
N ALA A 73 6.64 21.53 0.21
CA ALA A 73 7.80 21.51 1.08
C ALA A 73 8.85 20.53 0.52
N ASP A 74 9.89 21.10 -0.08
CA ASP A 74 11.00 20.36 -0.67
C ASP A 74 12.30 20.62 0.12
N ASP A 75 13.31 19.77 -0.07
CA ASP A 75 14.67 19.92 0.46
C ASP A 75 14.76 20.00 2.00
N LEU A 76 13.90 19.23 2.70
CA LEU A 76 13.90 19.12 4.15
C LEU A 76 14.11 17.67 4.59
N PRO A 77 14.87 17.42 5.68
CA PRO A 77 14.89 16.12 6.33
C PRO A 77 13.49 15.75 6.88
N LEU A 78 13.23 14.45 7.06
CA LEU A 78 11.91 13.93 7.43
C LEU A 78 11.27 14.63 8.63
N MET A 79 11.97 14.77 9.75
CA MET A 79 11.35 15.33 10.97
C MET A 79 10.99 16.82 10.83
N PRO A 80 11.87 17.72 10.36
CA PRO A 80 11.50 19.11 10.05
C PRO A 80 10.38 19.19 9.01
N TRP A 81 10.42 18.33 7.97
CA TRP A 81 9.37 18.25 6.97
C TRP A 81 8.01 17.93 7.58
N LEU A 82 7.94 16.91 8.46
CA LEU A 82 6.70 16.55 9.16
C LEU A 82 6.23 17.64 10.12
N THR A 83 7.10 18.06 11.06
CA THR A 83 6.68 18.88 12.22
C THR A 83 6.46 20.34 11.87
N GLU A 84 7.22 20.89 10.91
CA GLU A 84 7.18 22.31 10.58
C GLU A 84 6.27 22.63 9.37
N LYS A 85 6.04 21.62 8.50
CA LYS A 85 5.31 21.81 7.25
C LYS A 85 4.06 20.94 7.14
N ILE A 86 4.22 19.63 7.17
CA ILE A 86 3.13 18.71 6.81
C ILE A 86 2.05 18.67 7.88
N TRP A 87 2.38 18.34 9.11
CA TRP A 87 1.37 18.26 10.18
C TRP A 87 0.62 19.58 10.44
N PRO A 88 1.26 20.78 10.42
CA PRO A 88 0.53 22.05 10.49
C PRO A 88 -0.39 22.32 9.30
N PHE A 89 -0.08 21.77 8.12
CA PHE A 89 -0.96 21.84 6.95
C PHE A 89 -2.12 20.86 7.08
N GLU A 90 -1.82 19.58 7.37
CA GLU A 90 -2.79 18.51 7.54
C GLU A 90 -3.84 18.81 8.62
N ALA A 91 -3.44 19.51 9.68
CA ALA A 91 -4.37 19.94 10.74
C ALA A 91 -5.48 20.89 10.27
N LYS A 92 -5.38 21.41 9.05
CA LYS A 92 -6.37 22.32 8.44
C LYS A 92 -7.27 21.60 7.43
N LEU A 93 -6.89 20.38 7.01
CA LEU A 93 -7.64 19.59 6.05
C LEU A 93 -8.84 18.94 6.70
N ASP A 94 -9.93 18.90 5.98
CA ASP A 94 -11.11 18.12 6.35
C ASP A 94 -11.32 16.90 5.45
N GLY A 95 -12.42 16.17 5.67
CA GLY A 95 -12.72 14.96 4.91
C GLY A 95 -12.97 15.23 3.41
N ASP A 96 -13.49 16.40 3.05
CA ASP A 96 -13.78 16.74 1.65
C ASP A 96 -12.49 17.12 0.90
N ASP A 97 -11.54 17.75 1.58
CA ASP A 97 -10.19 17.96 1.05
C ASP A 97 -9.50 16.62 0.79
N ILE A 98 -9.54 15.70 1.77
CA ILE A 98 -8.94 14.37 1.64
C ILE A 98 -9.58 13.60 0.48
N TYR A 99 -10.90 13.66 0.34
CA TYR A 99 -11.60 13.04 -0.79
C TYR A 99 -11.11 13.61 -2.13
N SER A 100 -11.04 14.93 -2.26
CA SER A 100 -10.62 15.62 -3.50
C SER A 100 -9.16 15.29 -3.86
N GLY A 101 -8.26 15.29 -2.86
CA GLY A 101 -6.88 14.89 -3.05
C GLY A 101 -6.74 13.43 -3.48
N ALA A 102 -7.56 12.55 -2.88
CA ALA A 102 -7.59 11.14 -3.26
C ALA A 102 -8.09 10.94 -4.70
N GLU A 103 -9.16 11.65 -5.12
CA GLU A 103 -9.63 11.58 -6.52
C GLU A 103 -8.53 11.99 -7.51
N LEU A 104 -7.79 13.06 -7.23
CA LEU A 104 -6.69 13.49 -8.08
C LEU A 104 -5.57 12.43 -8.16
N GLY A 105 -5.10 11.93 -7.01
CA GLY A 105 -4.05 10.92 -6.98
C GLY A 105 -4.47 9.60 -7.63
N ILE A 106 -5.72 9.18 -7.46
CA ILE A 106 -6.28 7.99 -8.11
C ILE A 106 -6.35 8.19 -9.63
N ALA A 107 -6.78 9.36 -10.11
CA ALA A 107 -6.82 9.65 -11.53
C ALA A 107 -5.42 9.56 -12.16
N GLU A 108 -4.40 10.11 -11.51
CA GLU A 108 -3.00 9.98 -11.95
C GLU A 108 -2.52 8.53 -11.97
N MET A 109 -2.84 7.75 -10.92
CA MET A 109 -2.51 6.33 -10.86
C MET A 109 -3.14 5.55 -12.02
N LEU A 110 -4.43 5.75 -12.30
CA LEU A 110 -5.14 5.08 -13.40
C LEU A 110 -4.57 5.47 -14.76
N LEU A 111 -4.27 6.74 -15.00
CA LEU A 111 -3.62 7.22 -16.21
C LEU A 111 -2.20 6.66 -16.38
N GLY A 112 -1.50 6.40 -15.29
CA GLY A 112 -0.18 5.76 -15.26
C GLY A 112 -0.21 4.23 -15.33
N GLY A 113 -1.40 3.60 -15.39
CA GLY A 113 -1.55 2.14 -15.44
C GLY A 113 -1.52 1.43 -14.09
N THR A 114 -1.58 2.16 -12.98
CA THR A 114 -1.73 1.60 -11.63
C THR A 114 -3.20 1.22 -11.42
N THR A 115 -3.45 -0.03 -11.06
CA THR A 115 -4.80 -0.59 -10.90
C THR A 115 -5.15 -0.97 -9.47
N ALA A 116 -4.16 -0.92 -8.57
CA ALA A 116 -4.33 -1.16 -7.15
C ALA A 116 -3.34 -0.32 -6.35
N PHE A 117 -3.74 0.14 -5.18
CA PHE A 117 -2.85 0.86 -4.28
C PHE A 117 -3.10 0.53 -2.81
N VAL A 118 -2.08 0.80 -1.98
CA VAL A 118 -2.17 0.77 -0.52
C VAL A 118 -1.95 2.18 -0.01
N ASP A 119 -2.92 2.71 0.70
CA ASP A 119 -2.88 4.04 1.31
C ASP A 119 -2.77 3.96 2.82
N MET A 120 -2.04 4.90 3.39
CA MET A 120 -1.94 5.13 4.83
C MET A 120 -2.19 6.62 5.08
N TYR A 121 -3.39 7.00 5.56
CA TYR A 121 -3.68 8.40 5.77
C TYR A 121 -4.80 8.66 6.79
N TRP A 122 -5.04 9.95 7.05
CA TRP A 122 -6.16 10.47 7.82
C TRP A 122 -7.46 10.35 6.99
N TYR A 123 -8.61 10.35 7.64
CA TYR A 123 -9.91 10.25 6.96
C TYR A 123 -9.95 9.14 5.89
N ALA A 124 -9.40 7.98 6.22
CA ALA A 124 -9.26 6.87 5.27
C ALA A 124 -10.59 6.34 4.72
N ASP A 125 -11.70 6.62 5.38
CA ASP A 125 -13.07 6.41 4.87
C ASP A 125 -13.35 7.26 3.62
N ARG A 126 -12.85 8.51 3.56
CA ARG A 126 -12.99 9.36 2.41
C ARG A 126 -12.13 8.87 1.23
N VAL A 127 -10.94 8.33 1.52
CA VAL A 127 -10.10 7.66 0.50
C VAL A 127 -10.82 6.41 -0.03
N ALA A 128 -11.46 5.62 0.85
CA ALA A 128 -12.25 4.46 0.44
C ALA A 128 -13.40 4.84 -0.49
N GLU A 129 -14.12 5.92 -0.20
CA GLU A 129 -15.22 6.44 -1.04
C GLU A 129 -14.72 6.87 -2.43
N ALA A 130 -13.60 7.59 -2.51
CA ALA A 130 -12.97 7.97 -3.77
C ALA A 130 -12.53 6.72 -4.58
N ALA A 131 -11.95 5.72 -3.92
CA ALA A 131 -11.57 4.46 -4.54
C ALA A 131 -12.77 3.65 -5.05
N ILE A 132 -13.88 3.62 -4.30
CA ILE A 132 -15.13 2.98 -4.73
C ILE A 132 -15.67 3.65 -5.99
N ARG A 133 -15.74 4.98 -6.01
CA ARG A 133 -16.25 5.75 -7.13
C ARG A 133 -15.42 5.59 -8.39
N SER A 134 -14.10 5.63 -8.27
CA SER A 134 -13.18 5.49 -9.41
C SER A 134 -13.09 4.08 -9.98
N GLY A 135 -13.46 3.06 -9.20
CA GLY A 135 -13.37 1.66 -9.58
C GLY A 135 -12.01 1.02 -9.36
N ILE A 136 -11.01 1.74 -8.86
CA ILE A 136 -9.68 1.20 -8.54
C ILE A 136 -9.73 0.24 -7.34
N ARG A 137 -8.76 -0.65 -7.23
CA ARG A 137 -8.58 -1.50 -6.03
C ARG A 137 -7.76 -0.75 -5.00
N ALA A 138 -8.17 -0.80 -3.73
CA ALA A 138 -7.45 -0.15 -2.65
C ALA A 138 -7.40 -0.98 -1.37
N VAL A 139 -6.25 -0.94 -0.72
CA VAL A 139 -6.14 -1.19 0.72
C VAL A 139 -6.03 0.19 1.37
N VAL A 140 -7.01 0.55 2.18
CA VAL A 140 -7.02 1.82 2.90
C VAL A 140 -6.69 1.57 4.36
N SER A 141 -5.73 2.31 4.88
CA SER A 141 -5.21 2.07 6.22
C SER A 141 -5.32 3.36 7.04
N PRO A 142 -6.33 3.48 7.93
CA PRO A 142 -6.43 4.62 8.81
C PRO A 142 -5.18 4.71 9.68
N ALA A 143 -4.43 5.80 9.53
CA ALA A 143 -3.20 6.02 10.26
C ALA A 143 -3.46 6.59 11.67
N PHE A 144 -2.54 6.35 12.58
CA PHE A 144 -2.45 7.09 13.83
C PHE A 144 -1.00 7.33 14.23
N VAL A 145 -0.77 8.46 14.88
CA VAL A 145 0.39 8.73 15.73
C VAL A 145 -0.05 8.71 17.20
N GLY A 146 0.89 8.52 18.11
CA GLY A 146 0.56 8.29 19.52
C GLY A 146 -0.37 9.32 20.15
N THR A 147 -0.26 10.59 19.77
CA THR A 147 -1.12 11.69 20.23
C THR A 147 -2.55 11.66 19.68
N ALA A 148 -2.80 10.88 18.62
CA ALA A 148 -4.10 10.76 17.96
C ALA A 148 -4.73 9.35 18.12
N PHE A 149 -4.33 8.61 19.13
CA PHE A 149 -4.79 7.23 19.35
C PHE A 149 -6.18 7.14 19.96
N ASP A 150 -6.63 8.15 20.69
CA ASP A 150 -7.94 8.11 21.37
C ASP A 150 -9.09 7.85 20.39
N GLY A 151 -9.89 6.79 20.65
CA GLY A 151 -10.98 6.34 19.81
C GLY A 151 -10.54 5.73 18.46
N TYR A 152 -9.23 5.52 18.22
CA TYR A 152 -8.72 4.92 16.99
C TYR A 152 -9.27 3.52 16.76
N VAL A 153 -9.25 2.68 17.80
CA VAL A 153 -9.69 1.27 17.70
C VAL A 153 -11.14 1.18 17.27
N GLU A 154 -12.01 1.95 17.90
CA GLU A 154 -13.45 1.96 17.60
C GLU A 154 -13.74 2.54 16.21
N ARG A 155 -13.05 3.63 15.83
CA ARG A 155 -13.19 4.20 14.48
C ARG A 155 -12.74 3.23 13.41
N THR A 156 -11.60 2.57 13.61
CA THR A 156 -11.04 1.61 12.66
C THR A 156 -11.91 0.34 12.59
N GLN A 157 -12.46 -0.13 13.72
CA GLN A 157 -13.38 -1.26 13.71
C GLN A 157 -14.64 -0.94 12.86
N ARG A 158 -15.26 0.23 13.06
CA ARG A 158 -16.41 0.66 12.22
C ARG A 158 -16.03 0.77 10.75
N MET A 159 -14.83 1.23 10.46
CA MET A 159 -14.34 1.33 9.08
C MET A 159 -14.15 -0.05 8.45
N ILE A 160 -13.59 -1.02 9.18
CA ILE A 160 -13.48 -2.41 8.74
C ILE A 160 -14.88 -2.99 8.45
N GLU A 161 -15.83 -2.83 9.36
CA GLU A 161 -17.19 -3.33 9.18
C GLU A 161 -17.89 -2.75 7.94
N ARG A 162 -17.64 -1.47 7.64
CA ARG A 162 -18.27 -0.78 6.51
C ARG A 162 -17.62 -1.03 5.16
N TYR A 163 -16.27 -1.05 5.12
CA TYR A 163 -15.53 -0.98 3.85
C TYR A 163 -14.73 -2.24 3.51
N ASN A 164 -14.36 -3.09 4.49
CA ASN A 164 -13.56 -4.27 4.17
C ASN A 164 -14.38 -5.28 3.36
N GLY A 165 -13.98 -5.52 2.11
CA GLY A 165 -14.74 -6.33 1.13
C GLY A 165 -15.75 -5.54 0.30
N ALA A 166 -15.87 -4.23 0.51
CA ALA A 166 -16.79 -3.39 -0.25
C ALA A 166 -16.48 -3.36 -1.76
N ALA A 167 -17.47 -2.89 -2.54
CA ALA A 167 -17.38 -2.74 -4.00
C ALA A 167 -16.95 -4.02 -4.72
N GLY A 168 -17.49 -5.18 -4.32
CA GLY A 168 -17.14 -6.48 -4.92
C GLY A 168 -15.69 -6.87 -4.62
N ASP A 169 -15.28 -6.68 -3.39
CA ASP A 169 -13.96 -7.04 -2.86
C ASP A 169 -12.79 -6.19 -3.41
N ARG A 170 -13.09 -5.00 -3.94
CA ARG A 170 -12.06 -4.08 -4.41
C ARG A 170 -11.45 -3.25 -3.28
N ILE A 171 -12.15 -3.05 -2.16
CA ILE A 171 -11.67 -2.28 -1.02
C ILE A 171 -11.34 -3.22 0.14
N ARG A 172 -10.17 -3.04 0.71
CA ARG A 172 -9.71 -3.68 1.94
C ARG A 172 -9.32 -2.62 2.96
N VAL A 173 -9.48 -2.94 4.24
CA VAL A 173 -9.08 -2.06 5.33
C VAL A 173 -8.01 -2.77 6.15
N TRP A 174 -6.86 -2.10 6.34
CA TRP A 174 -5.77 -2.59 7.17
C TRP A 174 -5.51 -1.63 8.34
N VAL A 175 -4.83 -2.12 9.36
CA VAL A 175 -4.41 -1.33 10.51
C VAL A 175 -3.11 -0.59 10.19
N ALA A 176 -2.96 0.66 10.65
CA ALA A 176 -1.78 1.46 10.34
C ALA A 176 -1.26 2.28 11.53
N PRO A 177 -0.55 1.66 12.48
CA PRO A 177 0.34 2.43 13.35
C PRO A 177 1.39 3.11 12.47
N HIS A 178 1.57 4.43 12.62
CA HIS A 178 2.41 5.20 11.71
C HIS A 178 3.85 4.66 11.66
N ALA A 179 4.52 4.59 12.80
CA ALA A 179 5.89 4.10 12.92
C ALA A 179 6.20 3.73 14.38
N PRO A 180 7.23 2.91 14.66
CA PRO A 180 7.58 2.52 16.03
C PRO A 180 8.08 3.68 16.89
N TYR A 181 8.55 4.77 16.30
CA TYR A 181 9.02 5.94 17.06
C TYR A 181 7.91 6.95 17.35
N THR A 182 6.78 6.89 16.66
CA THR A 182 5.63 7.79 16.86
C THR A 182 4.48 7.14 17.61
N CYS A 183 4.49 5.82 17.79
CA CYS A 183 3.46 5.06 18.51
C CYS A 183 4.09 4.34 19.71
N THR A 184 3.36 4.26 20.84
CA THR A 184 3.86 3.48 21.97
C THR A 184 3.66 1.97 21.74
N PRO A 185 4.45 1.12 22.42
CA PRO A 185 4.27 -0.33 22.36
C PRO A 185 2.85 -0.79 22.71
N GLU A 186 2.21 -0.15 23.68
CA GLU A 186 0.85 -0.45 24.11
C GLU A 186 -0.17 -0.12 23.02
N GLN A 187 -0.04 1.04 22.38
CA GLN A 187 -0.90 1.48 21.28
C GLN A 187 -0.77 0.55 20.06
N ILE A 188 0.45 0.15 19.73
CA ILE A 188 0.69 -0.83 18.65
C ILE A 188 -0.02 -2.14 18.99
N ARG A 189 0.24 -2.73 20.17
CA ARG A 189 -0.42 -3.99 20.58
C ARG A 189 -1.93 -3.89 20.60
N GLU A 190 -2.47 -2.78 21.09
CA GLU A 190 -3.93 -2.57 21.12
C GLU A 190 -4.51 -2.52 19.70
N SER A 191 -3.81 -1.84 18.77
CA SER A 191 -4.22 -1.80 17.37
C SER A 191 -4.17 -3.17 16.69
N LEU A 192 -3.22 -4.04 17.05
CA LEU A 192 -3.10 -5.39 16.49
C LEU A 192 -4.26 -6.32 16.86
N LYS A 193 -5.00 -6.03 17.95
CA LYS A 193 -6.24 -6.78 18.26
C LYS A 193 -7.29 -6.66 17.16
N LEU A 194 -7.25 -5.59 16.36
CA LEU A 194 -8.09 -5.46 15.16
C LEU A 194 -7.67 -6.44 14.07
N CYS A 195 -6.36 -6.66 13.89
CA CYS A 195 -5.84 -7.66 12.95
C CYS A 195 -6.30 -9.07 13.34
N GLU A 196 -6.15 -9.44 14.61
CA GLU A 196 -6.58 -10.72 15.16
C GLU A 196 -8.09 -10.94 14.99
N ARG A 197 -8.90 -9.95 15.40
CA ARG A 197 -10.36 -10.04 15.38
C ARG A 197 -10.96 -10.13 13.98
N ASN A 198 -10.37 -9.41 13.02
CA ASN A 198 -10.98 -9.21 11.69
C ASN A 198 -10.20 -9.91 10.56
N GLY A 199 -9.05 -10.54 10.83
CA GLY A 199 -8.21 -11.16 9.79
C GLY A 199 -7.62 -10.16 8.78
N VAL A 200 -7.43 -8.90 9.20
CA VAL A 200 -6.85 -7.85 8.36
C VAL A 200 -5.34 -7.71 8.60
N GLY A 201 -4.63 -7.06 7.69
CA GLY A 201 -3.19 -6.85 7.80
C GLY A 201 -2.81 -5.56 8.50
N VAL A 202 -1.51 -5.35 8.63
CA VAL A 202 -0.90 -4.14 9.20
C VAL A 202 0.05 -3.50 8.20
N ASN A 203 0.04 -2.17 8.14
CA ASN A 203 0.90 -1.33 7.31
C ASN A 203 1.64 -0.34 8.23
N ILE A 204 2.98 -0.29 8.18
CA ILE A 204 3.79 0.49 9.12
C ILE A 204 5.11 0.91 8.49
N HIS A 205 5.56 2.16 8.75
CA HIS A 205 6.89 2.63 8.37
C HIS A 205 7.94 1.99 9.29
N VAL A 206 9.05 1.54 8.71
CA VAL A 206 10.08 0.78 9.43
C VAL A 206 11.48 1.19 8.96
N ALA A 207 12.32 1.61 9.89
CA ALA A 207 13.72 1.90 9.65
C ALA A 207 13.96 2.82 8.43
N GLU A 208 13.12 3.86 8.31
CA GLU A 208 13.19 4.82 7.21
C GLU A 208 14.42 5.70 7.32
N THR A 209 14.73 6.18 8.52
CA THR A 209 15.85 7.09 8.78
C THR A 209 16.77 6.55 9.89
N LEU A 210 18.04 7.00 9.87
CA LEU A 210 18.97 6.68 10.96
C LEU A 210 18.47 7.20 12.31
N SER A 211 17.84 8.36 12.34
CA SER A 211 17.30 8.93 13.59
C SER A 211 16.19 8.07 14.18
N GLU A 212 15.36 7.40 13.36
CA GLU A 212 14.40 6.41 13.84
C GLU A 212 15.13 5.23 14.50
N VAL A 213 16.14 4.68 13.81
CA VAL A 213 16.91 3.53 14.32
C VAL A 213 17.58 3.87 15.65
N GLU A 214 18.21 5.04 15.74
CA GLU A 214 18.83 5.53 16.96
C GLU A 214 17.81 5.72 18.08
N THR A 215 16.68 6.35 17.79
CA THR A 215 15.58 6.57 18.76
C THR A 215 15.06 5.25 19.34
N ILE A 216 14.84 4.24 18.51
CA ILE A 216 14.34 2.94 18.95
C ILE A 216 15.42 2.19 19.72
N ARG A 217 16.66 2.28 19.30
CA ARG A 217 17.80 1.68 20.01
C ARG A 217 18.00 2.29 21.38
N GLU A 218 17.90 3.61 21.51
CA GLU A 218 18.01 4.32 22.80
C GLU A 218 16.86 3.96 23.74
N ARG A 219 15.63 3.89 23.23
CA ARG A 219 14.44 3.62 24.06
C ARG A 219 14.31 2.16 24.48
N TYR A 220 14.65 1.22 23.59
CA TYR A 220 14.30 -0.19 23.75
C TYR A 220 15.48 -1.15 23.62
N GLY A 221 16.69 -0.66 23.28
CA GLY A 221 17.88 -1.51 23.08
C GLY A 221 17.82 -2.41 21.85
N LYS A 222 16.97 -2.09 20.87
CA LYS A 222 16.63 -2.94 19.72
C LYS A 222 16.65 -2.14 18.42
N THR A 223 16.75 -2.83 17.29
CA THR A 223 16.42 -2.23 16.01
C THR A 223 14.90 -2.03 15.86
N PRO A 224 14.40 -1.18 14.94
CA PRO A 224 12.97 -1.07 14.66
C PRO A 224 12.32 -2.41 14.31
N VAL A 225 13.00 -3.26 13.53
CA VAL A 225 12.49 -4.58 13.12
C VAL A 225 12.41 -5.53 14.32
N GLU A 226 13.47 -5.64 15.14
CA GLU A 226 13.44 -6.45 16.35
C GLU A 226 12.35 -5.99 17.32
N HIS A 227 12.19 -4.68 17.48
CA HIS A 227 11.16 -4.12 18.34
C HIS A 227 9.75 -4.49 17.86
N LEU A 228 9.46 -4.32 16.58
CA LEU A 228 8.16 -4.65 15.99
C LEU A 228 7.86 -6.15 16.00
N ARG A 229 8.88 -7.00 15.78
CA ARG A 229 8.75 -8.45 15.98
C ARG A 229 8.31 -8.78 17.40
N ASP A 230 8.97 -8.22 18.39
CA ASP A 230 8.69 -8.51 19.81
C ASP A 230 7.34 -7.93 20.28
N LEU A 231 6.78 -6.98 19.52
CA LEU A 231 5.40 -6.49 19.69
C LEU A 231 4.35 -7.39 19.01
N GLY A 232 4.77 -8.36 18.18
CA GLY A 232 3.88 -9.25 17.45
C GLY A 232 3.33 -8.67 16.13
N VAL A 233 3.91 -7.59 15.61
CA VAL A 233 3.46 -6.95 14.35
C VAL A 233 3.55 -7.92 13.18
N PHE A 234 4.59 -8.72 13.15
CA PHE A 234 4.87 -9.66 12.05
C PHE A 234 4.17 -11.03 12.19
N ASP A 235 3.37 -11.23 13.23
CA ASP A 235 2.49 -12.39 13.36
C ASP A 235 1.26 -12.28 12.44
N TYR A 236 1.04 -11.09 11.88
CA TYR A 236 -0.01 -10.79 10.93
C TYR A 236 0.56 -10.53 9.53
N ARG A 237 -0.30 -10.47 8.52
CA ARG A 237 0.11 -10.00 7.19
C ARG A 237 0.59 -8.56 7.30
N ALA A 238 1.87 -8.32 7.08
CA ALA A 238 2.50 -7.02 7.29
C ALA A 238 3.14 -6.45 6.03
N LEU A 239 2.99 -5.13 5.85
CA LEU A 239 3.80 -4.32 4.94
C LEU A 239 4.76 -3.48 5.79
N ALA A 240 6.05 -3.77 5.70
CA ALA A 240 7.11 -2.98 6.28
C ALA A 240 7.60 -1.96 5.23
N VAL A 241 7.29 -0.69 5.46
CA VAL A 241 7.50 0.38 4.48
C VAL A 241 8.86 1.04 4.70
N HIS A 242 9.53 1.40 3.62
CA HIS A 242 10.88 1.97 3.49
C HIS A 242 12.00 0.96 3.71
N CYS A 243 12.20 0.45 4.91
CA CYS A 243 13.24 -0.53 5.26
C CYS A 243 14.64 -0.12 4.76
N VAL A 244 15.03 1.16 4.97
CA VAL A 244 16.27 1.73 4.44
C VAL A 244 17.48 1.29 5.26
N HIS A 245 17.35 1.36 6.59
CA HIS A 245 18.46 1.14 7.52
C HIS A 245 18.31 -0.20 8.25
N LEU A 246 18.43 -1.30 7.49
CA LEU A 246 18.34 -2.66 8.01
C LEU A 246 19.74 -3.25 8.30
N THR A 247 19.83 -4.06 9.35
CA THR A 247 20.94 -4.98 9.59
C THR A 247 20.69 -6.31 8.86
N GLU A 248 21.70 -7.17 8.75
CA GLU A 248 21.52 -8.54 8.25
C GLU A 248 20.51 -9.33 9.09
N THR A 249 20.56 -9.16 10.42
CA THR A 249 19.60 -9.78 11.34
C THR A 249 18.16 -9.30 11.08
N ASP A 250 17.97 -8.01 10.78
CA ASP A 250 16.64 -7.47 10.44
C ASP A 250 16.10 -8.11 9.16
N MET A 251 16.92 -8.24 8.13
CA MET A 251 16.55 -8.90 6.88
C MET A 251 16.17 -10.37 7.08
N GLU A 252 16.93 -11.10 7.93
CA GLU A 252 16.58 -12.47 8.31
C GLU A 252 15.24 -12.56 9.05
N ILE A 253 14.96 -11.64 9.98
CA ILE A 253 13.69 -11.60 10.70
C ILE A 253 12.54 -11.39 9.72
N LEU A 254 12.62 -10.36 8.86
CA LEU A 254 11.57 -10.06 7.87
C LEU A 254 11.33 -11.24 6.92
N SER A 255 12.41 -11.89 6.46
CA SER A 255 12.32 -13.07 5.59
C SER A 255 11.65 -14.25 6.28
N ARG A 256 12.07 -14.62 7.50
CA ARG A 256 11.51 -15.76 8.26
C ARG A 256 10.04 -15.55 8.62
N GLN A 257 9.63 -14.31 8.88
CA GLN A 257 8.26 -13.94 9.20
C GLN A 257 7.37 -13.73 7.94
N GLY A 258 7.95 -13.82 6.73
CA GLY A 258 7.21 -13.62 5.49
C GLY A 258 6.68 -12.20 5.31
N VAL A 259 7.37 -11.20 5.87
CA VAL A 259 6.98 -9.80 5.78
C VAL A 259 7.23 -9.26 4.38
N SER A 260 6.27 -8.53 3.84
CA SER A 260 6.46 -7.84 2.56
C SER A 260 7.11 -6.47 2.79
N VAL A 261 8.28 -6.26 2.19
CA VAL A 261 8.99 -4.98 2.23
C VAL A 261 8.54 -4.09 1.07
N VAL A 262 8.26 -2.84 1.37
CA VAL A 262 7.85 -1.83 0.38
C VAL A 262 8.94 -0.75 0.28
N TYR A 263 9.62 -0.72 -0.85
CA TYR A 263 10.67 0.25 -1.12
C TYR A 263 10.12 1.48 -1.85
N ASN A 264 10.36 2.66 -1.29
CA ASN A 264 9.88 3.95 -1.79
C ASN A 264 11.04 4.84 -2.26
N PRO A 265 11.69 4.54 -3.41
CA PRO A 265 12.92 5.23 -3.81
C PRO A 265 12.74 6.74 -3.98
N GLN A 266 11.61 7.19 -4.51
CA GLN A 266 11.35 8.62 -4.73
C GLN A 266 11.22 9.37 -3.40
N SER A 267 10.46 8.83 -2.43
CA SER A 267 10.34 9.39 -1.09
C SER A 267 11.69 9.41 -0.37
N ASN A 268 12.41 8.29 -0.43
CA ASN A 268 13.72 8.16 0.21
C ASN A 268 14.76 9.15 -0.35
N MET A 269 14.73 9.43 -1.66
CA MET A 269 15.57 10.44 -2.29
C MET A 269 15.16 11.86 -1.88
N LYS A 270 13.85 12.15 -1.89
CA LYS A 270 13.32 13.48 -1.52
C LYS A 270 13.67 13.85 -0.07
N LEU A 271 13.56 12.92 0.85
CA LEU A 271 13.78 13.12 2.29
C LEU A 271 15.20 12.80 2.73
N ALA A 272 16.08 12.46 1.79
CA ALA A 272 17.45 12.01 2.06
C ALA A 272 17.54 10.85 3.06
N SER A 273 16.54 9.96 3.07
CA SER A 273 16.47 8.83 3.98
C SER A 273 17.54 7.78 3.67
N GLY A 274 17.93 7.60 2.41
CA GLY A 274 18.95 6.64 1.98
C GLY A 274 18.43 5.65 0.92
N ILE A 275 19.21 4.58 0.70
CA ILE A 275 18.92 3.51 -0.26
C ILE A 275 18.68 2.21 0.50
N ALA A 276 17.52 1.59 0.34
CA ALA A 276 17.22 0.31 0.97
C ALA A 276 18.03 -0.85 0.32
N PRO A 277 18.46 -1.86 1.10
CA PRO A 277 19.16 -3.04 0.61
C PRO A 277 18.20 -4.01 -0.08
N VAL A 278 17.78 -3.72 -1.32
CA VAL A 278 16.77 -4.49 -2.08
C VAL A 278 17.36 -5.51 -3.07
N ALA A 279 18.65 -5.77 -3.05
CA ALA A 279 19.33 -6.72 -3.92
C ALA A 279 19.42 -8.12 -3.30
#